data_509f94d74546b23291c9c68722fde75a
#
_entry.id   509f94d74546b23291c9c68722fde75a
#
_cell.length_a   1.000
_cell.length_b   1.000
_cell.length_c   1.000
_cell.angle_alpha   90.00
_cell.angle_beta   90.00
_cell.angle_gamma   90.00
#
_symmetry.space_group_name_H-M   'P 1'
#
loop_
_entity.id
_entity.type
_entity.pdbx_description
1 polymer ?
#
loop_
_entity_poly.entity_id
_entity_poly.type
_entity_poly.pdbx_seq_one_letter_code
_entity_poly.pdbx_strand_id
1 'polypeptide(L)'
;MKHLKYLLLICLAAAAACSKDKTEDPTLKAQRTALQETRTVGIYRSGEALRLFDKAKQQLFVDPTTLTFRIQDDAGLKFVSLQLESMPSDGQKVRGTFTDNTGLNIGSIEDFVLLKSDKQHYWFWSDQTRVGFVFPRIGM
;
A
#
# COMPACT_ATOMS: atom_id res chain seq x y z
N MET A 1 -38.53 22.22 -32.99
CA MET A 1 -37.51 22.90 -32.19
C MET A 1 -37.42 22.47 -30.72
N LYS A 2 -38.45 21.94 -30.13
CA LYS A 2 -38.42 21.43 -28.73
C LYS A 2 -37.59 20.17 -28.57
N HIS A 3 -37.43 19.34 -29.59
CA HIS A 3 -36.69 18.07 -29.52
C HIS A 3 -35.18 18.22 -29.53
N LEU A 4 -34.63 19.34 -30.06
CA LEU A 4 -33.19 19.60 -30.10
C LEU A 4 -32.62 19.92 -28.70
N LYS A 5 -33.41 20.57 -27.83
CA LYS A 5 -33.00 20.88 -26.45
C LYS A 5 -32.87 19.61 -25.56
N TYR A 6 -33.72 18.64 -25.79
CA TYR A 6 -33.67 17.38 -25.04
C TYR A 6 -32.51 16.49 -25.48
N LEU A 7 -32.14 16.49 -26.76
CA LEU A 7 -30.99 15.76 -27.27
C LEU A 7 -29.68 16.31 -26.71
N LEU A 8 -29.53 17.63 -26.57
CA LEU A 8 -28.35 18.26 -25.98
C LEU A 8 -28.22 17.94 -24.49
N LEU A 9 -29.32 17.86 -23.75
CA LEU A 9 -29.30 17.50 -22.33
C LEU A 9 -28.90 16.04 -22.11
N ILE A 10 -29.29 15.13 -22.96
CA ILE A 10 -28.95 13.69 -22.90
C ILE A 10 -27.46 13.51 -23.22
N CYS A 11 -26.89 14.23 -24.19
CA CYS A 11 -25.45 14.18 -24.51
C CYS A 11 -24.59 14.74 -23.36
N LEU A 12 -25.02 15.77 -22.68
CA LEU A 12 -24.32 16.33 -21.49
C LEU A 12 -24.34 15.37 -20.31
N ALA A 13 -25.44 14.67 -20.07
CA ALA A 13 -25.53 13.65 -19.01
C ALA A 13 -24.64 12.42 -19.31
N ALA A 14 -24.56 11.98 -20.57
CA ALA A 14 -23.68 10.90 -20.98
C ALA A 14 -22.19 11.24 -20.85
N ALA A 15 -21.79 12.48 -21.20
CA ALA A 15 -20.42 12.96 -21.04
C ALA A 15 -20.02 13.09 -19.56
N ALA A 16 -20.92 13.54 -18.68
CA ALA A 16 -20.68 13.59 -17.23
C ALA A 16 -20.56 12.21 -16.59
N ALA A 17 -21.29 11.18 -17.08
CA ALA A 17 -21.19 9.80 -16.61
C ALA A 17 -19.86 9.14 -17.04
N CYS A 18 -19.33 9.44 -18.23
CA CYS A 18 -18.05 8.90 -18.71
C CYS A 18 -16.82 9.50 -18.01
N SER A 19 -16.90 10.69 -17.43
CA SER A 19 -15.77 11.35 -16.78
C SER A 19 -15.52 10.89 -15.32
N LYS A 20 -16.39 10.10 -14.74
CA LYS A 20 -16.29 9.64 -13.35
C LYS A 20 -15.69 8.24 -13.17
N ASP A 21 -15.43 7.49 -14.23
CA ASP A 21 -15.15 6.07 -14.15
C ASP A 21 -13.67 5.72 -14.27
N LYS A 22 -12.91 6.04 -13.23
CA LYS A 22 -11.91 5.10 -12.74
C LYS A 22 -12.49 4.40 -11.52
N THR A 23 -13.46 3.55 -11.71
CA THR A 23 -13.95 2.64 -10.67
C THR A 23 -12.82 1.72 -10.31
N GLU A 24 -12.34 1.82 -9.07
CA GLU A 24 -11.36 0.89 -8.51
C GLU A 24 -11.90 -0.54 -8.67
N ASP A 25 -11.04 -1.46 -9.15
CA ASP A 25 -11.36 -2.89 -9.22
C ASP A 25 -11.90 -3.34 -7.85
N PRO A 26 -13.13 -3.91 -7.76
CA PRO A 26 -13.71 -4.35 -6.49
C PRO A 26 -12.81 -5.33 -5.73
N THR A 27 -12.06 -6.14 -6.45
CA THR A 27 -11.11 -7.10 -5.86
C THR A 27 -9.96 -6.38 -5.18
N LEU A 28 -9.37 -5.37 -5.81
CA LEU A 28 -8.31 -4.56 -5.21
C LEU A 28 -8.80 -3.79 -3.99
N LYS A 29 -10.00 -3.23 -4.08
CA LYS A 29 -10.62 -2.54 -2.95
C LYS A 29 -10.82 -3.47 -1.75
N ALA A 30 -11.34 -4.68 -1.98
CA ALA A 30 -11.50 -5.68 -0.93
C ALA A 30 -10.16 -6.09 -0.30
N GLN A 31 -9.12 -6.27 -1.12
CA GLN A 31 -7.77 -6.61 -0.66
C GLN A 31 -7.15 -5.50 0.18
N ARG A 32 -7.28 -4.25 -0.26
CA ARG A 32 -6.80 -3.08 0.51
C ARG A 32 -7.54 -2.95 1.84
N THR A 33 -8.86 -3.17 1.84
CA THR A 33 -9.67 -3.15 3.06
C THR A 33 -9.21 -4.25 4.02
N ALA A 34 -9.02 -5.47 3.54
CA ALA A 34 -8.51 -6.58 4.35
C ALA A 34 -7.13 -6.29 4.94
N LEU A 35 -6.23 -5.68 4.14
CA LEU A 35 -4.92 -5.26 4.64
C LEU A 35 -5.04 -4.20 5.74
N GLN A 36 -5.91 -3.21 5.57
CA GLN A 36 -6.14 -2.16 6.58
C GLN A 36 -6.72 -2.68 7.89
N GLU A 37 -7.48 -3.76 7.83
CA GLU A 37 -8.09 -4.41 8.99
C GLU A 37 -7.16 -5.38 9.71
N THR A 38 -6.06 -5.81 9.06
CA THR A 38 -5.12 -6.74 9.67
C THR A 38 -4.39 -6.13 10.86
N ARG A 39 -4.18 -6.92 11.89
CA ARG A 39 -3.35 -6.56 13.05
C ARG A 39 -2.01 -7.28 13.04
N THR A 40 -1.78 -8.13 12.05
CA THR A 40 -0.54 -8.88 11.93
C THR A 40 0.48 -8.05 11.17
N VAL A 41 1.69 -7.97 11.69
CA VAL A 41 2.81 -7.31 11.02
C VAL A 41 3.41 -8.22 9.95
N GLY A 42 3.97 -7.64 8.90
CA GLY A 42 4.63 -8.41 7.85
C GLY A 42 4.40 -7.91 6.44
N ILE A 43 4.68 -8.75 5.49
CA ILE A 43 4.49 -8.54 4.06
C ILE A 43 3.27 -9.33 3.60
N TYR A 44 2.44 -8.71 2.81
CA TYR A 44 1.20 -9.28 2.29
C TYR A 44 1.14 -9.18 0.78
N ARG A 45 0.59 -10.19 0.14
CA ARG A 45 0.18 -10.14 -1.26
C ARG A 45 -1.31 -10.41 -1.34
N SER A 46 -2.06 -9.42 -1.86
CA SER A 46 -3.51 -9.56 -2.04
C SER A 46 -4.26 -9.97 -0.76
N GLY A 47 -3.82 -9.45 0.41
CA GLY A 47 -4.44 -9.74 1.71
C GLY A 47 -3.91 -11.01 2.41
N GLU A 48 -3.10 -11.83 1.74
CA GLU A 48 -2.47 -13.00 2.33
C GLU A 48 -1.04 -12.71 2.77
N ALA A 49 -0.66 -13.17 3.96
CA ALA A 49 0.71 -13.03 4.44
C ALA A 49 1.69 -13.76 3.52
N LEU A 50 2.68 -13.05 2.99
CA LEU A 50 3.75 -13.67 2.22
C LEU A 50 4.66 -14.45 3.16
N ARG A 51 4.84 -15.73 2.87
CA ARG A 51 5.74 -16.60 3.61
C ARG A 51 7.20 -16.45 3.15
N LEU A 52 7.68 -15.21 3.09
CA LEU A 52 9.07 -14.92 2.76
C LEU A 52 10.01 -15.23 3.90
N PHE A 53 9.50 -15.04 5.11
CA PHE A 53 10.23 -15.22 6.34
C PHE A 53 9.47 -16.20 7.22
N ASP A 54 10.20 -17.08 7.90
CA ASP A 54 9.61 -17.87 8.96
C ASP A 54 9.10 -16.93 10.05
N LYS A 55 7.82 -17.00 10.38
CA LYS A 55 7.20 -16.12 11.40
C LYS A 55 7.93 -16.20 12.75
N ALA A 56 8.46 -17.38 13.10
CA ALA A 56 9.19 -17.58 14.34
C ALA A 56 10.61 -16.98 14.31
N LYS A 57 11.11 -16.67 13.12
CA LYS A 57 12.50 -16.23 12.88
C LYS A 57 12.60 -14.88 12.16
N GLN A 58 11.50 -14.18 11.99
CA GLN A 58 11.55 -12.84 11.41
C GLN A 58 11.79 -11.80 12.49
N GLN A 59 12.57 -10.80 12.14
CA GLN A 59 12.82 -9.62 12.95
C GLN A 59 12.26 -8.39 12.23
N LEU A 60 11.58 -7.55 13.00
CA LEU A 60 10.99 -6.31 12.53
C LEU A 60 11.71 -5.14 13.20
N PHE A 61 12.15 -4.20 12.40
CA PHE A 61 12.78 -2.98 12.87
C PHE A 61 11.99 -1.76 12.38
N VAL A 62 11.75 -0.84 13.26
CA VAL A 62 11.25 0.49 12.92
C VAL A 62 12.12 1.50 13.65
N ASP A 63 12.87 2.29 12.91
CA ASP A 63 13.64 3.40 13.44
C ASP A 63 12.89 4.71 13.12
N PRO A 64 12.29 5.36 14.12
CA PRO A 64 11.56 6.60 13.88
C PRO A 64 12.47 7.79 13.56
N THR A 65 13.75 7.73 13.91
CA THR A 65 14.71 8.82 13.67
C THR A 65 15.13 8.86 12.20
N THR A 66 15.42 7.70 11.64
CA THR A 66 15.81 7.57 10.21
C THR A 66 14.64 7.24 9.31
N LEU A 67 13.43 7.09 9.85
CA LEU A 67 12.22 6.64 9.15
C LEU A 67 12.47 5.34 8.36
N THR A 68 13.18 4.40 8.98
CA THR A 68 13.52 3.10 8.39
C THR A 68 12.58 2.01 8.91
N PHE A 69 11.99 1.27 7.99
CA PHE A 69 11.12 0.13 8.24
C PHE A 69 11.75 -1.10 7.60
N ARG A 70 12.08 -2.10 8.39
CA ARG A 70 12.78 -3.27 7.89
C ARG A 70 12.19 -4.56 8.43
N ILE A 71 12.08 -5.55 7.54
CA ILE A 71 11.78 -6.95 7.87
C ILE A 71 12.96 -7.78 7.40
N GLN A 72 13.48 -8.62 8.27
CA GLN A 72 14.59 -9.51 7.94
C GLN A 72 14.42 -10.88 8.58
N ASP A 73 15.18 -11.87 8.10
CA ASP A 73 15.36 -13.16 8.79
C ASP A 73 16.30 -13.03 10.00
N ASP A 74 16.39 -14.07 10.82
CA ASP A 74 17.25 -14.07 12.02
C ASP A 74 18.73 -13.83 11.70
N ALA A 75 19.19 -14.32 10.55
CA ALA A 75 20.57 -14.15 10.12
C ALA A 75 20.83 -12.79 9.48
N GLY A 76 19.78 -12.00 9.20
CA GLY A 76 19.86 -10.73 8.48
C GLY A 76 20.25 -10.85 7.01
N LEU A 77 20.26 -12.08 6.45
CA LEU A 77 20.69 -12.35 5.08
C LEU A 77 19.61 -12.02 4.05
N LYS A 78 18.33 -12.24 4.42
CA LYS A 78 17.17 -11.86 3.60
C LYS A 78 16.45 -10.72 4.28
N PHE A 79 16.23 -9.65 3.55
CA PHE A 79 15.54 -8.48 4.10
C PHE A 79 14.79 -7.68 3.05
N VAL A 80 13.82 -6.94 3.54
CA VAL A 80 13.15 -5.84 2.86
C VAL A 80 13.27 -4.61 3.73
N SER A 81 13.71 -3.50 3.17
CA SER A 81 13.91 -2.25 3.90
C SER A 81 13.31 -1.08 3.11
N LEU A 82 12.46 -0.31 3.77
CA LEU A 82 11.97 0.97 3.27
C LEU A 82 12.58 2.08 4.14
N GLN A 83 13.35 2.96 3.53
CA GLN A 83 13.84 4.17 4.18
C GLN A 83 13.12 5.37 3.56
N LEU A 84 12.32 6.06 4.35
CA LEU A 84 11.51 7.18 3.88
C LEU A 84 12.27 8.49 3.99
N GLU A 85 12.07 9.40 3.05
CA GLU A 85 12.55 10.79 3.13
C GLU A 85 11.76 11.60 4.15
N SER A 86 10.45 11.34 4.21
CA SER A 86 9.52 11.93 5.18
C SER A 86 8.34 11.00 5.38
N MET A 87 7.67 11.14 6.52
CA MET A 87 6.46 10.34 6.78
C MET A 87 5.29 10.91 5.96
N PRO A 88 4.71 10.12 5.02
CA PRO A 88 3.57 10.58 4.25
C PRO A 88 2.31 10.65 5.12
N SER A 89 1.36 11.47 4.73
CA SER A 89 0.00 11.42 5.27
C SER A 89 -0.76 10.24 4.68
N ASP A 90 -1.84 9.81 5.35
CA ASP A 90 -2.70 8.74 4.85
C ASP A 90 -3.16 9.01 3.41
N GLY A 91 -3.04 8.02 2.54
CA GLY A 91 -3.35 8.10 1.12
C GLY A 91 -2.25 8.72 0.23
N GLN A 92 -1.18 9.23 0.79
CA GLN A 92 -0.08 9.82 0.02
C GLN A 92 0.95 8.77 -0.41
N LYS A 93 1.58 9.05 -1.55
CA LYS A 93 2.69 8.24 -2.06
C LYS A 93 3.91 8.32 -1.14
N VAL A 94 4.57 7.19 -1.02
CA VAL A 94 5.83 7.04 -0.28
C VAL A 94 6.99 7.54 -1.14
N ARG A 95 7.93 8.24 -0.52
CA ARG A 95 9.20 8.66 -1.13
C ARG A 95 10.36 8.21 -0.28
N GLY A 96 11.41 7.73 -0.90
CA GLY A 96 12.60 7.27 -0.21
C GLY A 96 13.35 6.18 -0.99
N THR A 97 14.02 5.31 -0.26
CA THR A 97 14.80 4.21 -0.82
C THR A 97 14.18 2.88 -0.41
N PHE A 98 14.04 1.99 -1.38
CA PHE A 98 13.62 0.62 -1.17
C PHE A 98 14.78 -0.33 -1.48
N THR A 99 15.05 -1.25 -0.57
CA THR A 99 16.10 -2.26 -0.73
C THR A 99 15.51 -3.64 -0.43
N ASP A 100 15.60 -4.54 -1.39
CA ASP A 100 15.12 -5.91 -1.30
C ASP A 100 16.17 -6.88 -1.85
N ASN A 101 16.48 -7.92 -1.10
CA ASN A 101 17.35 -9.00 -1.52
C ASN A 101 16.70 -10.39 -1.41
N THR A 102 15.36 -10.44 -1.27
CA THR A 102 14.62 -11.70 -1.15
C THR A 102 14.45 -12.44 -2.48
N GLY A 103 14.75 -11.77 -3.60
CA GLY A 103 14.49 -12.28 -4.95
C GLY A 103 13.02 -12.18 -5.38
N LEU A 104 12.16 -11.56 -4.59
CA LEU A 104 10.80 -11.23 -5.00
C LEU A 104 10.78 -9.86 -5.65
N ASN A 105 10.08 -9.77 -6.76
CA ASN A 105 9.75 -8.47 -7.33
C ASN A 105 8.61 -7.85 -6.52
N ILE A 106 8.96 -7.02 -5.56
CA ILE A 106 8.01 -6.33 -4.68
C ILE A 106 7.68 -4.93 -5.20
N GLY A 107 8.34 -4.50 -6.26
CA GLY A 107 8.13 -3.20 -6.90
C GLY A 107 9.14 -2.14 -6.47
N SER A 108 8.85 -0.90 -6.83
CA SER A 108 9.61 0.30 -6.47
C SER A 108 8.96 0.98 -5.27
N ILE A 109 9.73 1.75 -4.49
CA ILE A 109 9.16 2.52 -3.38
C ILE A 109 8.08 3.52 -3.83
N GLU A 110 8.22 4.04 -5.06
CA GLU A 110 7.28 5.00 -5.64
C GLU A 110 5.90 4.41 -5.93
N ASP A 111 5.79 3.08 -5.97
CA ASP A 111 4.53 2.36 -6.17
C ASP A 111 3.71 2.28 -4.89
N PHE A 112 4.31 2.56 -3.74
CA PHE A 112 3.64 2.46 -2.45
C PHE A 112 2.95 3.76 -2.04
N VAL A 113 1.82 3.59 -1.37
CA VAL A 113 1.13 4.64 -0.64
C VAL A 113 1.01 4.24 0.83
N LEU A 114 0.97 5.21 1.73
CA LEU A 114 0.54 4.96 3.10
C LEU A 114 -0.98 4.93 3.11
N LEU A 115 -1.57 3.75 3.18
CA LEU A 115 -3.03 3.62 3.19
C LEU A 115 -3.65 4.21 4.45
N LYS A 116 -3.03 3.92 5.60
CA LYS A 116 -3.54 4.26 6.92
C LYS A 116 -2.41 4.21 7.93
N SER A 117 -2.47 5.11 8.89
CA SER A 117 -1.71 5.03 10.12
C SER A 117 -2.65 5.15 11.32
N ASP A 118 -2.42 4.38 12.34
CA ASP A 118 -3.12 4.51 13.61
C ASP A 118 -2.13 4.46 14.80
N LYS A 119 -2.63 4.30 16.01
CA LYS A 119 -1.79 4.23 17.22
C LYS A 119 -0.88 2.99 17.28
N GLN A 120 -1.17 1.97 16.46
CA GLN A 120 -0.50 0.67 16.56
C GLN A 120 0.31 0.30 15.33
N HIS A 121 -0.14 0.70 14.11
CA HIS A 121 0.46 0.23 12.87
C HIS A 121 0.51 1.30 11.78
N TYR A 122 1.41 1.06 10.80
CA TYR A 122 1.47 1.69 9.50
C TYR A 122 1.16 0.66 8.42
N TRP A 123 0.26 0.99 7.47
CA TRP A 123 -0.10 0.15 6.34
C TRP A 123 0.37 0.79 5.05
N PHE A 124 1.35 0.18 4.40
CA PHE A 124 1.83 0.58 3.08
C PHE A 124 1.29 -0.40 2.04
N TRP A 125 0.92 0.11 0.88
CA TRP A 125 0.34 -0.71 -0.19
C TRP A 125 0.78 -0.24 -1.56
N SER A 126 1.05 -1.20 -2.50
CA SER A 126 1.26 -0.97 -3.92
C SER A 126 0.13 -1.61 -4.73
N ASP A 127 -0.64 -0.80 -5.45
CA ASP A 127 -1.65 -1.30 -6.38
C ASP A 127 -1.03 -2.00 -7.59
N GLN A 128 0.17 -1.60 -7.97
CA GLN A 128 0.88 -2.15 -9.13
C GLN A 128 1.34 -3.60 -8.88
N THR A 129 1.95 -3.85 -7.75
CA THR A 129 2.47 -5.19 -7.40
C THR A 129 1.53 -6.01 -6.54
N ARG A 130 0.47 -5.38 -6.01
CA ARG A 130 -0.48 -5.98 -5.05
C ARG A 130 0.20 -6.49 -3.78
N VAL A 131 1.23 -5.78 -3.37
CA VAL A 131 1.99 -6.08 -2.16
C VAL A 131 1.77 -4.99 -1.13
N GLY A 132 1.66 -5.38 0.12
CA GLY A 132 1.54 -4.48 1.25
C GLY A 132 2.49 -4.83 2.38
N PHE A 133 2.85 -3.81 3.15
CA PHE A 133 3.64 -3.95 4.36
C PHE A 133 2.84 -3.43 5.55
N VAL A 134 2.86 -4.19 6.64
CA VAL A 134 2.31 -3.76 7.92
C VAL A 134 3.43 -3.73 8.95
N PHE A 135 3.74 -2.56 9.45
CA PHE A 135 4.74 -2.36 10.48
C PHE A 135 4.10 -1.88 11.78
N PRO A 136 4.60 -2.33 12.93
CA PRO A 136 4.18 -1.78 14.20
C PRO A 136 4.66 -0.33 14.30
N ARG A 137 3.82 0.52 14.88
CA ARG A 137 4.23 1.85 15.30
C ARG A 137 4.93 1.73 16.64
N ILE A 138 6.21 2.05 16.68
CA ILE A 138 6.94 2.09 17.92
C ILE A 138 6.45 3.31 18.69
N GLY A 139 6.04 3.08 19.93
CA GLY A 139 5.38 4.07 20.76
C GLY A 139 6.16 5.38 20.88
N MET A 140 5.42 6.41 20.71
CA MET A 140 5.79 7.71 21.20
C MET A 140 5.40 7.80 22.68
#